data_8a8579f381e5401aa4a8d57ee571ddef
#
_entry.id   8a8579f381e5401aa4a8d57ee571ddef
#
_cell.length_a   1.000
_cell.length_b   1.000
_cell.length_c   1.000
_cell.angle_alpha   90.00
_cell.angle_beta   90.00
_cell.angle_gamma   90.00
#
_symmetry.space_group_name_H-M   'P 1'
#
loop_
_entity.id
_entity.type
_entity.pdbx_description
1 polymer ?
#
loop_
_entity_poly.entity_id
_entity_poly.type
_entity_poly.pdbx_seq_one_letter_code
_entity_poly.pdbx_strand_id
1 'polypeptide(L)'
;MNTILSQALQRFTQNYISAWEQQTGLPPASVDLYGIPSPCVVRTGENWVYWEPQAFPIKDAHLNKVATALDISLQDDIHHFYTTQLAGDMKATFRDITLSLVQVWNEEDFIRLQENLIGHLVTQKRLKLSPTLFIATIDSEIEMISLCNLTGEVILEKFGSQERRVLSPNLASFIEELLPIVEPQE
;
A
#
# COMPACT_ATOMS: atom_id res chain seq x y z
N MET A 1 -15.83 3.98 -8.58
CA MET A 1 -15.98 5.45 -8.46
C MET A 1 -14.61 6.07 -8.29
N ASN A 2 -14.27 7.09 -9.10
CA ASN A 2 -12.99 7.79 -9.01
C ASN A 2 -13.03 8.83 -7.89
N THR A 3 -12.46 8.49 -6.75
CA THR A 3 -12.32 9.43 -5.64
C THR A 3 -11.03 10.24 -5.79
N ILE A 4 -10.88 11.28 -4.98
CA ILE A 4 -9.64 12.07 -4.93
C ILE A 4 -8.46 11.15 -4.62
N LEU A 5 -8.63 10.21 -3.68
CA LEU A 5 -7.58 9.25 -3.33
C LEU A 5 -7.24 8.32 -4.49
N SER A 6 -8.25 7.73 -5.14
CA SER A 6 -7.96 6.81 -6.26
C SER A 6 -7.24 7.52 -7.39
N GLN A 7 -7.59 8.78 -7.66
CA GLN A 7 -6.90 9.60 -8.66
C GLN A 7 -5.45 9.89 -8.26
N ALA A 8 -5.21 10.23 -6.99
CA ALA A 8 -3.85 10.47 -6.48
C ALA A 8 -3.00 9.21 -6.59
N LEU A 9 -3.56 8.05 -6.24
CA LEU A 9 -2.87 6.76 -6.34
C LEU A 9 -2.55 6.42 -7.80
N GLN A 10 -3.49 6.63 -8.71
CA GLN A 10 -3.28 6.38 -10.13
C GLN A 10 -2.20 7.29 -10.71
N ARG A 11 -2.18 8.57 -10.34
CA ARG A 11 -1.12 9.50 -10.76
C ARG A 11 0.25 9.06 -10.24
N PHE A 12 0.34 8.70 -8.97
CA PHE A 12 1.61 8.23 -8.41
C PHE A 12 2.08 6.95 -9.13
N THR A 13 1.18 6.01 -9.34
CA THR A 13 1.50 4.75 -10.05
C THR A 13 2.02 5.05 -11.45
N GLN A 14 1.39 5.97 -12.18
CA GLN A 14 1.80 6.35 -13.52
C GLN A 14 3.19 7.02 -13.49
N ASN A 15 3.46 7.86 -12.50
CA ASN A 15 4.77 8.48 -12.31
C ASN A 15 5.84 7.43 -11.98
N TYR A 16 5.48 6.44 -11.19
CA TYR A 16 6.37 5.32 -10.84
C TYR A 16 6.77 4.52 -12.08
N ILE A 17 5.79 4.17 -12.91
CA ILE A 17 6.03 3.44 -14.15
C ILE A 17 6.89 4.27 -15.11
N SER A 18 6.56 5.55 -15.26
CA SER A 18 7.32 6.47 -16.13
C SER A 18 8.77 6.61 -15.67
N ALA A 19 9.01 6.65 -14.37
CA ALA A 19 10.36 6.73 -13.83
C ALA A 19 11.19 5.47 -14.18
N TRP A 20 10.59 4.29 -14.09
CA TRP A 20 11.23 3.05 -14.51
C TRP A 20 11.54 3.05 -16.00
N GLU A 21 10.57 3.47 -16.82
CA GLU A 21 10.75 3.52 -18.27
C GLU A 21 11.87 4.49 -18.66
N GLN A 22 11.91 5.65 -18.04
CA GLN A 22 12.95 6.65 -18.31
C GLN A 22 14.34 6.18 -17.90
N GLN A 23 14.47 5.46 -16.77
CA GLN A 23 15.78 5.03 -16.28
C GLN A 23 16.25 3.70 -16.85
N THR A 24 15.33 2.80 -17.19
CA THR A 24 15.69 1.43 -17.62
C THR A 24 15.18 1.07 -19.01
N GLY A 25 14.21 1.82 -19.55
CA GLY A 25 13.50 1.47 -20.78
C GLY A 25 12.52 0.32 -20.59
N LEU A 26 12.25 -0.12 -19.35
CA LEU A 26 11.48 -1.30 -19.03
C LEU A 26 10.42 -0.97 -17.96
N PRO A 27 9.37 -1.81 -17.85
CA PRO A 27 8.43 -1.69 -16.75
C PRO A 27 9.09 -1.95 -15.40
N PRO A 28 8.41 -1.64 -14.29
CA PRO A 28 8.91 -2.00 -12.96
C PRO A 28 9.21 -3.48 -12.85
N ALA A 29 10.30 -3.80 -12.15
CA ALA A 29 10.75 -5.16 -11.91
C ALA A 29 10.74 -5.47 -10.42
N SER A 30 10.40 -6.71 -10.06
CA SER A 30 10.40 -7.16 -8.67
C SER A 30 10.98 -8.57 -8.58
N VAL A 31 11.93 -8.73 -7.67
CA VAL A 31 12.48 -10.04 -7.28
C VAL A 31 11.52 -10.73 -6.31
N ASP A 32 10.94 -9.96 -5.39
CA ASP A 32 10.07 -10.48 -4.33
C ASP A 32 8.78 -11.12 -4.87
N LEU A 33 8.30 -10.64 -6.02
CA LEU A 33 7.07 -11.14 -6.63
C LEU A 33 7.31 -12.26 -7.65
N TYR A 34 8.56 -12.66 -7.84
CA TYR A 34 8.91 -13.75 -8.75
C TYR A 34 8.23 -15.06 -8.33
N GLY A 35 7.59 -15.70 -9.29
CA GLY A 35 6.89 -16.96 -9.04
C GLY A 35 5.50 -16.84 -8.43
N ILE A 36 5.03 -15.63 -8.15
CA ILE A 36 3.69 -15.39 -7.60
C ILE A 36 2.76 -14.90 -8.71
N PRO A 37 1.75 -15.70 -9.11
CA PRO A 37 0.88 -15.33 -10.23
C PRO A 37 0.11 -14.03 -10.00
N SER A 38 -0.02 -13.23 -11.05
CA SER A 38 -0.83 -12.00 -11.03
C SER A 38 -1.19 -11.57 -12.44
N PRO A 39 -2.37 -10.94 -12.63
CA PRO A 39 -2.70 -10.29 -13.88
C PRO A 39 -1.74 -9.16 -14.25
N CYS A 40 -0.97 -8.64 -13.27
CA CYS A 40 -0.01 -7.56 -13.48
C CYS A 40 1.26 -8.01 -14.19
N VAL A 41 1.57 -9.32 -14.23
CA VAL A 41 2.81 -9.82 -14.82
C VAL A 41 2.82 -9.58 -16.33
N VAL A 42 3.82 -8.83 -16.80
CA VAL A 42 4.03 -8.57 -18.22
C VAL A 42 5.00 -9.60 -18.80
N ARG A 43 6.10 -9.86 -18.09
CA ARG A 43 7.13 -10.83 -18.48
C ARG A 43 7.87 -11.31 -17.25
N THR A 44 8.28 -12.58 -17.28
CA THR A 44 9.08 -13.19 -16.23
C THR A 44 10.53 -13.32 -16.70
N GLY A 45 11.48 -12.84 -15.90
CA GLY A 45 12.91 -13.03 -16.10
C GLY A 45 13.42 -14.27 -15.37
N GLU A 46 14.73 -14.36 -15.16
CA GLU A 46 15.34 -15.53 -14.48
C GLU A 46 14.92 -15.62 -13.00
N ASN A 47 14.87 -14.48 -12.32
CA ASN A 47 14.49 -14.43 -10.90
C ASN A 47 13.77 -13.13 -10.56
N TRP A 48 13.10 -12.51 -11.53
CA TRP A 48 12.28 -11.31 -11.33
C TRP A 48 11.11 -11.30 -12.30
N VAL A 49 10.12 -10.45 -12.03
CA VAL A 49 9.00 -10.19 -12.93
C VAL A 49 8.93 -8.72 -13.26
N TYR A 50 8.57 -8.41 -14.51
CA TYR A 50 8.16 -7.08 -14.94
C TYR A 50 6.64 -7.00 -14.82
N TRP A 51 6.13 -5.87 -14.32
CA TRP A 51 4.71 -5.75 -14.07
C TRP A 51 4.14 -4.39 -14.52
N GLU A 52 2.84 -4.38 -14.71
CA GLU A 52 2.05 -3.19 -14.95
C GLU A 52 0.80 -3.26 -14.09
N PRO A 53 0.27 -2.10 -13.61
CA PRO A 53 -0.95 -2.12 -12.80
C PRO A 53 -2.13 -2.59 -13.64
N GLN A 54 -3.08 -3.23 -12.97
CA GLN A 54 -4.34 -3.65 -13.57
C GLN A 54 -5.50 -3.09 -12.74
N ALA A 55 -6.64 -2.84 -13.40
CA ALA A 55 -7.84 -2.47 -12.68
C ALA A 55 -8.21 -3.55 -11.67
N PHE A 56 -8.71 -3.14 -10.51
CA PHE A 56 -9.10 -4.09 -9.47
C PHE A 56 -10.23 -4.98 -10.01
N PRO A 57 -10.08 -6.32 -9.94
CA PRO A 57 -10.98 -7.24 -10.65
C PRO A 57 -12.36 -7.42 -10.02
N ILE A 58 -12.50 -7.02 -8.74
CA ILE A 58 -13.76 -7.18 -8.01
C ILE A 58 -14.47 -5.83 -7.99
N LYS A 59 -15.65 -5.78 -8.60
CA LYS A 59 -16.46 -4.56 -8.61
C LYS A 59 -17.01 -4.28 -7.22
N ASP A 60 -17.01 -3.01 -6.83
CA ASP A 60 -17.50 -2.54 -5.52
C ASP A 60 -16.83 -3.27 -4.34
N ALA A 61 -15.56 -3.62 -4.50
CA ALA A 61 -14.80 -4.28 -3.45
C ALA A 61 -14.55 -3.36 -2.27
N HIS A 62 -14.61 -3.91 -1.06
CA HIS A 62 -14.36 -3.23 0.21
C HIS A 62 -13.63 -4.15 1.16
N LEU A 63 -13.04 -3.57 2.20
CA LEU A 63 -12.44 -4.34 3.30
C LEU A 63 -13.51 -4.72 4.34
N ASN A 64 -14.65 -5.22 3.87
CA ASN A 64 -15.79 -5.55 4.74
C ASN A 64 -15.48 -6.64 5.75
N LYS A 65 -14.61 -7.58 5.39
CA LYS A 65 -14.17 -8.65 6.28
C LYS A 65 -13.51 -8.09 7.54
N VAL A 66 -12.69 -7.04 7.37
CA VAL A 66 -12.02 -6.34 8.47
C VAL A 66 -13.04 -5.61 9.34
N ALA A 67 -13.89 -4.80 8.73
CA ALA A 67 -14.92 -4.02 9.44
C ALA A 67 -15.85 -4.92 10.24
N THR A 68 -16.31 -6.03 9.64
CA THR A 68 -17.21 -6.98 10.28
C THR A 68 -16.53 -7.72 11.42
N ALA A 69 -15.31 -8.20 11.22
CA ALA A 69 -14.58 -8.98 12.22
C ALA A 69 -14.33 -8.19 13.52
N LEU A 70 -14.11 -6.89 13.39
CA LEU A 70 -13.79 -6.02 14.53
C LEU A 70 -14.99 -5.20 15.00
N ASP A 71 -16.10 -5.24 14.28
CA ASP A 71 -17.30 -4.41 14.52
C ASP A 71 -16.92 -2.93 14.61
N ILE A 72 -16.13 -2.46 13.64
CA ILE A 72 -15.69 -1.07 13.56
C ILE A 72 -15.97 -0.50 12.16
N SER A 73 -16.09 0.81 12.08
CA SER A 73 -16.15 1.52 10.82
C SER A 73 -14.75 1.93 10.41
N LEU A 74 -14.34 1.60 9.19
CA LEU A 74 -13.04 1.96 8.67
C LEU A 74 -13.10 3.30 7.95
N GLN A 75 -11.98 4.04 7.97
CA GLN A 75 -11.83 5.23 7.13
C GLN A 75 -12.07 4.85 5.67
N ASP A 76 -12.89 5.61 4.98
CA ASP A 76 -13.29 5.31 3.61
C ASP A 76 -12.09 5.20 2.66
N ASP A 77 -11.08 6.02 2.88
CA ASP A 77 -9.87 6.04 2.07
C ASP A 77 -9.14 4.69 2.03
N ILE A 78 -9.22 3.88 3.09
CA ILE A 78 -8.51 2.59 3.09
C ILE A 78 -9.13 1.62 2.08
N HIS A 79 -10.44 1.67 1.90
CA HIS A 79 -11.11 0.84 0.90
C HIS A 79 -10.62 1.20 -0.49
N HIS A 80 -10.60 2.48 -0.83
CA HIS A 80 -10.14 2.96 -2.12
C HIS A 80 -8.64 2.70 -2.34
N PHE A 81 -7.83 2.84 -1.30
CA PHE A 81 -6.40 2.59 -1.38
C PHE A 81 -6.08 1.15 -1.82
N TYR A 82 -6.80 0.19 -1.27
CA TYR A 82 -6.53 -1.22 -1.54
C TYR A 82 -7.41 -1.84 -2.63
N THR A 83 -8.38 -1.10 -3.18
CA THR A 83 -9.27 -1.63 -4.22
C THR A 83 -9.31 -0.80 -5.51
N THR A 84 -8.40 0.14 -5.67
CA THR A 84 -8.31 0.90 -6.92
C THR A 84 -7.67 0.08 -8.03
N GLN A 85 -6.65 -0.71 -7.68
CA GLN A 85 -5.86 -1.44 -8.67
C GLN A 85 -5.19 -2.65 -8.06
N LEU A 86 -4.73 -3.56 -8.91
CA LEU A 86 -3.70 -4.52 -8.58
C LEU A 86 -2.36 -3.93 -9.02
N ALA A 87 -1.33 -4.06 -8.20
CA ALA A 87 0.00 -3.54 -8.47
C ALA A 87 1.02 -4.23 -7.57
N GLY A 88 2.29 -4.15 -7.96
CA GLY A 88 3.39 -4.49 -7.06
C GLY A 88 3.60 -3.38 -6.04
N ASP A 89 4.37 -3.66 -5.00
CA ASP A 89 4.77 -2.66 -4.04
C ASP A 89 5.65 -1.62 -4.72
N MET A 90 5.44 -0.34 -4.38
CA MET A 90 6.11 0.76 -5.06
C MET A 90 7.01 1.53 -4.09
N LYS A 91 8.31 1.54 -4.39
CA LYS A 91 9.29 2.23 -3.57
C LYS A 91 9.28 3.73 -3.85
N ALA A 92 9.34 4.51 -2.78
CA ALA A 92 9.25 5.96 -2.89
C ALA A 92 9.91 6.65 -1.70
N THR A 93 10.08 7.97 -1.82
CA THR A 93 10.41 8.80 -0.66
C THR A 93 9.23 9.70 -0.34
N PHE A 94 9.02 9.90 0.95
CA PHE A 94 8.19 10.96 1.49
C PHE A 94 9.12 11.85 2.31
N ARG A 95 9.46 13.04 1.78
CA ARG A 95 10.48 13.91 2.36
C ARG A 95 11.78 13.12 2.57
N ASP A 96 12.24 12.95 3.81
CA ASP A 96 13.47 12.21 4.15
C ASP A 96 13.22 10.71 4.45
N ILE A 97 12.00 10.24 4.32
CA ILE A 97 11.62 8.85 4.63
C ILE A 97 11.58 8.02 3.34
N THR A 98 12.35 6.93 3.31
CA THR A 98 12.26 5.94 2.25
C THR A 98 11.27 4.87 2.67
N LEU A 99 10.33 4.56 1.78
CA LEU A 99 9.23 3.64 2.06
C LEU A 99 8.91 2.76 0.85
N SER A 100 8.15 1.71 1.09
CA SER A 100 7.53 0.91 0.04
C SER A 100 6.02 0.93 0.27
N LEU A 101 5.29 1.46 -0.70
CA LEU A 101 3.84 1.56 -0.64
C LEU A 101 3.24 0.18 -0.86
N VAL A 102 2.46 -0.31 0.11
CA VAL A 102 1.85 -1.64 0.03
C VAL A 102 0.66 -1.60 -0.93
N GLN A 103 0.65 -2.56 -1.85
CA GLN A 103 -0.46 -2.73 -2.79
C GLN A 103 -0.85 -4.20 -2.87
N VAL A 104 -1.97 -4.49 -3.50
CA VAL A 104 -2.49 -5.85 -3.66
C VAL A 104 -2.03 -6.41 -5.00
N TRP A 105 -1.34 -7.56 -4.97
CA TRP A 105 -0.77 -8.19 -6.15
C TRP A 105 -1.78 -9.04 -6.92
N ASN A 106 -2.62 -9.79 -6.19
CA ASN A 106 -3.64 -10.66 -6.77
C ASN A 106 -4.80 -10.85 -5.77
N GLU A 107 -5.82 -11.60 -6.16
CA GLU A 107 -7.00 -11.80 -5.30
C GLU A 107 -6.69 -12.54 -4.01
N GLU A 108 -5.78 -13.51 -4.03
CA GLU A 108 -5.34 -14.21 -2.82
C GLU A 108 -4.64 -13.27 -1.85
N ASP A 109 -3.83 -12.36 -2.39
CA ASP A 109 -3.14 -11.34 -1.63
C ASP A 109 -4.13 -10.39 -0.96
N PHE A 110 -5.24 -10.08 -1.61
CA PHE A 110 -6.32 -9.28 -1.04
C PHE A 110 -6.94 -9.94 0.19
N ILE A 111 -7.10 -11.26 0.16
CA ILE A 111 -7.60 -12.02 1.31
C ILE A 111 -6.58 -11.98 2.45
N ARG A 112 -5.30 -12.22 2.16
CA ARG A 112 -4.22 -12.16 3.16
C ARG A 112 -4.08 -10.79 3.77
N LEU A 113 -4.20 -9.73 2.96
CA LEU A 113 -4.16 -8.35 3.44
C LEU A 113 -5.21 -8.11 4.51
N GLN A 114 -6.44 -8.53 4.25
CA GLN A 114 -7.54 -8.36 5.21
C GLN A 114 -7.28 -9.15 6.49
N GLU A 115 -6.78 -10.38 6.38
CA GLU A 115 -6.43 -11.19 7.55
C GLU A 115 -5.30 -10.54 8.37
N ASN A 116 -4.30 -9.97 7.70
CA ASN A 116 -3.20 -9.28 8.37
C ASN A 116 -3.67 -7.98 9.05
N LEU A 117 -4.57 -7.25 8.42
CA LEU A 117 -5.19 -6.06 9.04
C LEU A 117 -6.00 -6.43 10.27
N ILE A 118 -6.76 -7.52 10.21
CA ILE A 118 -7.53 -8.02 11.35
C ILE A 118 -6.59 -8.37 12.51
N GLY A 119 -5.52 -9.11 12.25
CA GLY A 119 -4.54 -9.47 13.26
C GLY A 119 -3.89 -8.25 13.91
N HIS A 120 -3.54 -7.25 13.11
CA HIS A 120 -2.99 -5.98 13.59
C HIS A 120 -3.96 -5.25 14.50
N LEU A 121 -5.22 -5.11 14.07
CA LEU A 121 -6.26 -4.41 14.84
C LEU A 121 -6.62 -5.15 16.13
N VAL A 122 -6.67 -6.47 16.11
CA VAL A 122 -6.89 -7.30 17.31
C VAL A 122 -5.78 -7.07 18.34
N THR A 123 -4.54 -7.03 17.89
CA THR A 123 -3.38 -6.75 18.77
C THR A 123 -3.49 -5.35 19.37
N GLN A 124 -3.84 -4.35 18.56
CA GLN A 124 -4.01 -2.98 19.04
C GLN A 124 -5.13 -2.88 20.09
N LYS A 125 -6.25 -3.55 19.84
CA LYS A 125 -7.35 -3.59 20.79
C LYS A 125 -6.93 -4.20 22.11
N ARG A 126 -6.19 -5.31 22.08
CA ARG A 126 -5.67 -5.98 23.27
C ARG A 126 -4.75 -5.06 24.07
N LEU A 127 -3.91 -4.29 23.39
CA LEU A 127 -2.97 -3.36 24.01
C LEU A 127 -3.59 -1.99 24.32
N LYS A 128 -4.89 -1.81 24.03
CA LYS A 128 -5.62 -0.56 24.25
C LYS A 128 -5.02 0.61 23.44
N LEU A 129 -4.53 0.33 22.25
CA LEU A 129 -4.01 1.33 21.32
C LEU A 129 -5.11 1.78 20.37
N SER A 130 -5.01 3.02 19.87
CA SER A 130 -5.92 3.52 18.85
C SER A 130 -5.73 2.75 17.54
N PRO A 131 -6.81 2.39 16.83
CA PRO A 131 -6.73 1.56 15.64
C PRO A 131 -6.06 2.27 14.46
N THR A 132 -5.19 1.57 13.77
CA THR A 132 -4.51 2.03 12.56
C THR A 132 -4.57 0.97 11.46
N LEU A 133 -4.38 1.42 10.23
CA LEU A 133 -4.42 0.57 9.05
C LEU A 133 -3.10 0.81 8.28
N PHE A 134 -2.22 -0.19 8.23
CA PHE A 134 -0.92 -0.01 7.59
C PHE A 134 -1.08 0.22 6.08
N ILE A 135 -0.21 1.08 5.52
CA ILE A 135 -0.22 1.43 4.10
C ILE A 135 1.17 1.36 3.46
N ALA A 136 2.23 1.43 4.24
CA ALA A 136 3.58 1.40 3.72
C ALA A 136 4.53 0.82 4.77
N THR A 137 5.60 0.19 4.28
CA THR A 137 6.70 -0.30 5.11
C THR A 137 7.90 0.62 4.95
N ILE A 138 8.75 0.65 5.99
CA ILE A 138 10.03 1.33 5.94
C ILE A 138 11.11 0.33 6.34
N ASP A 139 12.38 0.72 6.25
CA ASP A 139 13.48 -0.14 6.64
C ASP A 139 13.60 -0.14 8.19
N SER A 140 12.65 -0.80 8.83
CA SER A 140 12.56 -0.92 10.29
C SER A 140 11.70 -2.12 10.64
N GLU A 141 12.09 -2.86 11.66
CA GLU A 141 11.30 -3.97 12.19
C GLU A 141 10.24 -3.50 13.19
N ILE A 142 10.33 -2.26 13.65
CA ILE A 142 9.47 -1.75 14.73
C ILE A 142 8.60 -0.57 14.32
N GLU A 143 8.81 0.00 13.14
CA GLU A 143 8.04 1.16 12.67
C GLU A 143 7.38 0.89 11.32
N MET A 144 6.26 1.54 11.09
CA MET A 144 5.53 1.47 9.82
C MET A 144 4.74 2.75 9.59
N ILE A 145 4.30 2.95 8.37
CA ILE A 145 3.41 4.07 8.02
C ILE A 145 1.99 3.54 7.91
N SER A 146 1.07 4.21 8.57
CA SER A 146 -0.32 3.79 8.68
C SER A 146 -1.29 4.95 8.56
N LEU A 147 -2.53 4.61 8.23
CA LEU A 147 -3.67 5.52 8.30
C LEU A 147 -4.31 5.39 9.68
N CYS A 148 -4.41 6.50 10.41
CA CYS A 148 -5.13 6.51 11.68
C CYS A 148 -6.62 6.34 11.43
N ASN A 149 -7.23 5.30 11.98
CA ASN A 149 -8.64 5.03 11.72
C ASN A 149 -9.58 6.01 12.41
N LEU A 150 -9.11 6.74 13.41
CA LEU A 150 -9.92 7.73 14.13
C LEU A 150 -9.93 9.09 13.42
N THR A 151 -8.81 9.50 12.84
CA THR A 151 -8.63 10.85 12.31
C THR A 151 -8.48 10.92 10.79
N GLY A 152 -8.08 9.83 10.15
CA GLY A 152 -7.73 9.83 8.72
C GLY A 152 -6.34 10.38 8.42
N GLU A 153 -5.58 10.74 9.45
CA GLU A 153 -4.21 11.20 9.27
C GLU A 153 -3.27 10.05 8.91
N VAL A 154 -2.23 10.34 8.13
CA VAL A 154 -1.15 9.39 7.87
C VAL A 154 -0.08 9.59 8.94
N ILE A 155 0.30 8.50 9.59
CA ILE A 155 1.21 8.52 10.73
C ILE A 155 2.37 7.56 10.53
N LEU A 156 3.52 7.91 11.13
CA LEU A 156 4.60 6.96 11.36
C LEU A 156 4.40 6.44 12.79
N GLU A 157 4.19 5.14 12.93
CA GLU A 157 3.93 4.53 14.23
C GLU A 157 4.97 3.50 14.58
N LYS A 158 5.18 3.32 15.89
CA LYS A 158 5.99 2.27 16.44
C LYS A 158 5.08 1.16 16.95
N PHE A 159 5.34 -0.08 16.52
CA PHE A 159 4.53 -1.22 16.89
C PHE A 159 4.41 -1.37 18.41
N GLY A 160 3.20 -1.68 18.87
CA GLY A 160 2.94 -1.95 20.27
C GLY A 160 3.02 -0.73 21.18
N SER A 161 3.03 0.50 20.63
CA SER A 161 3.14 1.72 21.40
C SER A 161 2.21 2.82 20.86
N GLN A 162 2.02 3.87 21.67
CA GLN A 162 1.31 5.09 21.23
C GLN A 162 2.26 6.13 20.64
N GLU A 163 3.53 5.79 20.43
CA GLU A 163 4.48 6.70 19.79
C GLU A 163 4.12 6.83 18.32
N ARG A 164 3.62 8.00 17.94
CA ARG A 164 3.13 8.29 16.60
C ARG A 164 3.51 9.70 16.19
N ARG A 165 3.94 9.84 14.93
CA ARG A 165 4.22 11.14 14.33
C ARG A 165 3.30 11.33 13.13
N VAL A 166 2.56 12.43 13.10
CA VAL A 166 1.71 12.75 11.96
C VAL A 166 2.59 13.18 10.78
N LEU A 167 2.44 12.51 9.65
CA LEU A 167 3.16 12.81 8.43
C LEU A 167 2.35 13.68 7.48
N SER A 168 1.04 13.45 7.40
CA SER A 168 0.16 14.15 6.48
C SER A 168 -1.27 14.18 7.03
N PRO A 169 -2.06 15.23 6.72
CA PRO A 169 -3.43 15.33 7.21
C PRO A 169 -4.39 14.30 6.61
N ASN A 170 -4.07 13.74 5.44
CA ASN A 170 -4.88 12.70 4.80
C ASN A 170 -4.04 11.89 3.83
N LEU A 171 -4.59 10.77 3.38
CA LEU A 171 -3.87 9.83 2.54
C LEU A 171 -3.60 10.36 1.13
N ALA A 172 -4.55 11.08 0.55
CA ALA A 172 -4.36 11.66 -0.78
C ALA A 172 -3.19 12.66 -0.81
N SER A 173 -3.13 13.56 0.17
CA SER A 173 -2.02 14.52 0.29
C SER A 173 -0.67 13.82 0.51
N PHE A 174 -0.67 12.74 1.30
CA PHE A 174 0.52 11.93 1.50
C PHE A 174 1.02 11.36 0.18
N ILE A 175 0.14 10.73 -0.59
CA ILE A 175 0.50 10.10 -1.86
C ILE A 175 1.00 11.14 -2.88
N GLU A 176 0.40 12.33 -2.90
CA GLU A 176 0.80 13.41 -3.82
C GLU A 176 2.23 13.93 -3.57
N GLU A 177 2.76 13.78 -2.36
CA GLU A 177 4.14 14.15 -2.04
C GLU A 177 5.16 13.04 -2.32
N LEU A 178 4.73 11.82 -2.66
CA LEU A 178 5.64 10.71 -2.90
C LEU A 178 6.44 10.90 -4.19
N LEU A 179 7.75 10.62 -4.11
CA LEU A 179 8.65 10.62 -5.25
C LEU A 179 9.10 9.18 -5.52
N PRO A 180 8.89 8.64 -6.74
CA PRO A 180 9.28 7.26 -7.05
C PRO A 180 10.77 7.02 -6.91
N ILE A 181 11.13 5.83 -6.42
CA ILE A 181 12.50 5.33 -6.43
C ILE A 181 12.57 4.15 -7.40
N VAL A 182 13.53 4.21 -8.33
CA VAL A 182 13.79 3.12 -9.27
C VAL A 182 15.02 2.36 -8.77
N GLU A 183 14.86 1.05 -8.52
CA GLU A 183 15.95 0.15 -8.18
C GLU A 183 16.06 -0.92 -9.27
N PRO A 184 16.86 -0.66 -10.33
CA PRO A 184 16.99 -1.64 -11.39
C PRO A 184 17.55 -2.95 -10.86
N GLN A 185 17.08 -4.07 -11.41
CA GLN A 185 17.61 -5.39 -11.11
C GLN A 185 18.87 -5.61 -11.95
N GLU A 186 19.95 -6.04 -11.32
CA GLU A 186 21.23 -6.35 -11.98
C GLU A 186 21.28 -7.82 -12.38
#